data_2aacb24fec31b9cffdc30d9d8ee94a28
#
_entry.id   2aacb24fec31b9cffdc30d9d8ee94a28
#
_cell.length_a   1.000
_cell.length_b   1.000
_cell.length_c   1.000
_cell.angle_alpha   90.00
_cell.angle_beta   90.00
_cell.angle_gamma   90.00
#
_symmetry.space_group_name_H-M   'P 1'
#
loop_
_entity.id
_entity.type
_entity.pdbx_description
1 polymer ?
#
loop_
_entity_poly.entity_id
_entity_poly.type
_entity_poly.pdbx_seq_one_letter_code
_entity_poly.pdbx_strand_id
1 'polypeptide(L)'
;MRKQILLATLLGAGIGIHAQHIPSTIDSVFAPIKVGVPPSDAYIGLSKLETGEIRHYNFGEQAEPGNFYLSSKDNGLTWKRVNTPVGMPFADRQSPVSKEYIRVTHMPGMGVYCIRTVGGLNGGRSIIKIAETNSIMVKPPVFIQEGKRIVVAAHGDVTPKGCYTYVSDDDGLTWKRSNIVTTPNHEGGGFHKGIRWNHGAVEPTVIELKDGRLWMIMRTSQDYHYEAFSEDGGLTWSETRPSPFYGTITMPTM
;
A
#
# COMPACT_ATOMS: atom_id res chain seq x y z
N MET A 1 -10.43 25.95 53.61
CA MET A 1 -11.27 24.91 53.03
C MET A 1 -11.98 25.31 51.70
N ARG A 2 -12.17 26.58 51.35
CA ARG A 2 -12.88 26.95 50.08
C ARG A 2 -12.03 26.92 48.81
N LYS A 3 -10.72 26.94 48.89
CA LYS A 3 -9.85 26.91 47.69
C LYS A 3 -9.61 25.52 47.08
N GLN A 4 -9.80 24.46 47.85
CA GLN A 4 -9.61 23.09 47.32
C GLN A 4 -10.82 22.56 46.53
N ILE A 5 -12.01 23.06 46.82
CA ILE A 5 -13.24 22.64 46.10
C ILE A 5 -13.30 23.23 44.68
N LEU A 6 -12.70 24.42 44.49
CA LEU A 6 -12.69 25.07 43.18
C LEU A 6 -11.71 24.40 42.18
N LEU A 7 -10.62 23.82 42.70
CA LEU A 7 -9.62 23.13 41.86
C LEU A 7 -10.11 21.78 41.37
N ALA A 8 -10.87 21.07 42.18
CA ALA A 8 -11.46 19.78 41.81
C ALA A 8 -12.54 19.90 40.72
N THR A 9 -13.27 21.01 40.73
CA THR A 9 -14.35 21.26 39.75
C THR A 9 -13.77 21.65 38.36
N LEU A 10 -12.64 22.31 38.32
CA LEU A 10 -11.95 22.68 37.08
C LEU A 10 -11.24 21.48 36.42
N LEU A 11 -10.73 20.55 37.21
CA LEU A 11 -10.12 19.32 36.69
C LEU A 11 -11.16 18.34 36.15
N GLY A 12 -12.36 18.29 36.72
CA GLY A 12 -13.46 17.48 36.23
C GLY A 12 -14.06 17.99 34.91
N ALA A 13 -14.05 19.28 34.69
CA ALA A 13 -14.53 19.87 33.43
C ALA A 13 -13.54 19.70 32.25
N GLY A 14 -12.23 19.58 32.53
CA GLY A 14 -11.20 19.39 31.51
C GLY A 14 -11.18 18.00 30.89
N ILE A 15 -11.64 16.99 31.63
CA ILE A 15 -11.65 15.60 31.12
C ILE A 15 -12.84 15.33 30.20
N GLY A 16 -13.90 16.11 30.32
CA GLY A 16 -15.08 15.96 29.45
C GLY A 16 -14.93 16.55 28.05
N ILE A 17 -13.89 17.36 27.82
CA ILE A 17 -13.71 18.04 26.53
C ILE A 17 -13.01 17.13 25.48
N HIS A 18 -12.33 16.09 25.91
CA HIS A 18 -11.66 15.19 24.98
C HIS A 18 -12.56 14.09 24.36
N ALA A 19 -13.80 14.01 24.80
CA ALA A 19 -14.80 13.15 24.18
C ALA A 19 -15.78 13.97 23.33
N GLN A 20 -15.37 15.11 22.81
CA GLN A 20 -16.25 15.94 22.01
C GLN A 20 -16.52 15.34 20.65
N HIS A 21 -17.76 15.05 20.53
CA HIS A 21 -18.57 14.79 19.37
C HIS A 21 -18.05 15.51 18.10
N ILE A 22 -17.61 14.70 17.17
CA ILE A 22 -17.36 15.16 15.80
C ILE A 22 -18.69 15.65 15.25
N PRO A 23 -18.73 16.85 14.64
CA PRO A 23 -19.98 17.39 14.12
C PRO A 23 -20.69 16.40 13.18
N SER A 24 -21.97 16.21 13.39
CA SER A 24 -22.80 15.25 12.64
C SER A 24 -22.76 15.43 11.12
N THR A 25 -22.49 16.65 10.66
CA THR A 25 -22.32 16.96 9.23
C THR A 25 -21.05 16.36 8.64
N ILE A 26 -19.96 16.28 9.42
CA ILE A 26 -18.72 15.63 8.99
C ILE A 26 -18.90 14.11 9.05
N ASP A 27 -19.55 13.60 10.09
CA ASP A 27 -19.85 12.19 10.24
C ASP A 27 -20.71 11.67 9.08
N SER A 28 -21.67 12.44 8.61
CA SER A 28 -22.54 12.02 7.50
C SER A 28 -21.81 11.99 6.15
N VAL A 29 -20.79 12.81 5.96
CA VAL A 29 -19.99 12.85 4.73
C VAL A 29 -18.93 11.75 4.71
N PHE A 30 -18.36 11.42 5.88
CA PHE A 30 -17.27 10.44 6.00
C PHE A 30 -17.71 9.12 6.65
N ALA A 31 -19.01 8.97 6.93
CA ALA A 31 -19.51 7.71 7.47
C ALA A 31 -19.19 6.56 6.49
N PRO A 32 -18.55 5.48 6.95
CA PRO A 32 -18.26 4.35 6.10
C PRO A 32 -19.57 3.70 5.65
N ILE A 33 -19.73 3.53 4.36
CA ILE A 33 -20.87 2.83 3.78
C ILE A 33 -20.44 1.39 3.51
N LYS A 34 -21.18 0.44 4.06
CA LYS A 34 -20.98 -0.97 3.73
C LYS A 34 -21.51 -1.22 2.32
N VAL A 35 -20.62 -1.34 1.36
CA VAL A 35 -20.97 -1.53 -0.06
C VAL A 35 -21.14 -3.00 -0.45
N GLY A 36 -20.60 -3.94 0.33
CA GLY A 36 -20.73 -5.36 0.08
C GLY A 36 -19.96 -6.18 1.12
N VAL A 37 -20.11 -7.47 1.07
CA VAL A 37 -19.34 -8.41 1.88
C VAL A 37 -18.58 -9.31 0.93
N PRO A 38 -17.29 -9.05 0.67
CA PRO A 38 -16.46 -10.04 0.00
C PRO A 38 -16.39 -11.30 0.87
N PRO A 39 -16.17 -12.48 0.31
CA PRO A 39 -15.94 -13.68 1.09
C PRO A 39 -14.82 -13.47 2.09
N SER A 40 -14.93 -14.11 3.24
CA SER A 40 -14.13 -13.89 4.44
C SER A 40 -12.62 -14.06 4.29
N ASP A 41 -12.17 -14.71 3.22
CA ASP A 41 -10.76 -15.08 3.02
C ASP A 41 -10.02 -14.15 2.08
N ALA A 42 -10.63 -13.05 1.72
CA ALA A 42 -10.08 -12.10 0.79
C ALA A 42 -9.16 -11.11 1.51
N TYR A 43 -7.87 -11.24 1.35
CA TYR A 43 -6.87 -10.56 2.16
C TYR A 43 -6.46 -9.19 1.62
N ILE A 44 -5.63 -9.11 0.62
CA ILE A 44 -5.04 -7.85 0.14
C ILE A 44 -5.02 -7.88 -1.38
N GLY A 45 -6.08 -7.64 -2.04
CA GLY A 45 -6.00 -7.82 -3.48
C GLY A 45 -7.09 -7.11 -4.27
N LEU A 46 -7.46 -5.91 -3.83
CA LEU A 46 -8.37 -5.09 -4.61
C LEU A 46 -7.63 -4.40 -5.75
N SER A 47 -8.09 -4.63 -6.97
CA SER A 47 -7.64 -3.94 -8.17
C SER A 47 -8.82 -3.41 -8.94
N LYS A 48 -8.79 -2.12 -9.29
CA LYS A 48 -9.76 -1.52 -10.20
C LYS A 48 -9.16 -1.48 -11.60
N LEU A 49 -9.84 -2.09 -12.55
CA LEU A 49 -9.44 -2.08 -13.95
C LEU A 49 -9.93 -0.81 -14.66
N GLU A 50 -9.37 -0.50 -15.82
CA GLU A 50 -9.82 0.62 -16.66
C GLU A 50 -11.27 0.51 -17.07
N THR A 51 -11.80 -0.70 -17.17
CA THR A 51 -13.22 -0.98 -17.47
C THR A 51 -14.15 -0.59 -16.32
N GLY A 52 -13.61 -0.16 -15.17
CA GLY A 52 -14.35 0.07 -13.94
C GLY A 52 -14.62 -1.19 -13.13
N GLU A 53 -14.31 -2.37 -13.64
CA GLU A 53 -14.42 -3.63 -12.90
C GLU A 53 -13.47 -3.60 -11.68
N ILE A 54 -14.00 -3.94 -10.52
CA ILE A 54 -13.19 -4.16 -9.32
C ILE A 54 -12.98 -5.66 -9.16
N ARG A 55 -11.74 -6.08 -9.06
CA ARG A 55 -11.37 -7.47 -8.77
C ARG A 55 -10.80 -7.59 -7.38
N HIS A 56 -11.24 -8.61 -6.69
CA HIS A 56 -10.68 -9.05 -5.43
C HIS A 56 -10.04 -10.41 -5.62
N TYR A 57 -8.73 -10.44 -5.55
CA TYR A 57 -7.99 -11.70 -5.66
C TYR A 57 -7.88 -12.35 -4.30
N ASN A 58 -8.01 -13.67 -4.25
CA ASN A 58 -7.86 -14.43 -3.03
C ASN A 58 -6.37 -14.58 -2.70
N PHE A 59 -5.95 -13.90 -1.63
CA PHE A 59 -4.62 -14.00 -1.07
C PHE A 59 -4.72 -14.49 0.37
N GLY A 60 -4.77 -15.75 0.59
CA GLY A 60 -4.56 -16.33 1.91
C GLY A 60 -3.28 -17.16 1.92
N GLU A 61 -2.61 -17.26 3.03
CA GLU A 61 -1.53 -18.24 3.21
C GLU A 61 -1.97 -19.68 2.94
N GLN A 62 -3.29 -19.92 3.00
CA GLN A 62 -3.92 -21.21 2.79
C GLN A 62 -4.73 -21.28 1.48
N ALA A 63 -4.88 -20.19 0.76
CA ALA A 63 -5.60 -20.21 -0.51
C ALA A 63 -4.68 -20.70 -1.62
N GLU A 64 -5.11 -21.69 -2.37
CA GLU A 64 -4.40 -22.07 -3.59
C GLU A 64 -4.37 -20.89 -4.56
N PRO A 65 -3.18 -20.35 -4.85
CA PRO A 65 -3.04 -19.18 -5.70
C PRO A 65 -3.62 -19.43 -7.08
N GLY A 66 -4.50 -18.54 -7.54
CA GLY A 66 -4.87 -18.47 -8.93
C GLY A 66 -6.09 -19.27 -9.35
N ASN A 67 -6.88 -19.79 -8.44
CA ASN A 67 -8.05 -20.58 -8.82
C ASN A 67 -9.30 -19.75 -9.12
N PHE A 68 -9.40 -18.54 -8.55
CA PHE A 68 -10.49 -17.62 -8.80
C PHE A 68 -10.18 -16.20 -8.33
N TYR A 69 -10.98 -15.27 -8.80
CA TYR A 69 -11.13 -13.95 -8.22
C TYR A 69 -12.61 -13.59 -8.09
N LEU A 70 -12.89 -12.59 -7.29
CA LEU A 70 -14.21 -11.98 -7.22
C LEU A 70 -14.23 -10.75 -8.12
N SER A 71 -15.26 -10.65 -8.91
CA SER A 71 -15.51 -9.52 -9.82
C SER A 71 -16.71 -8.73 -9.33
N SER A 72 -16.57 -7.42 -9.25
CA SER A 72 -17.67 -6.47 -9.10
C SER A 72 -17.67 -5.50 -10.27
N LYS A 73 -18.85 -5.26 -10.85
CA LYS A 73 -19.06 -4.30 -11.94
C LYS A 73 -19.94 -3.12 -11.51
N ASP A 74 -20.27 -3.04 -10.23
CA ASP A 74 -21.17 -2.07 -9.62
C ASP A 74 -20.53 -1.39 -8.40
N ASN A 75 -19.25 -1.08 -8.49
CA ASN A 75 -18.44 -0.44 -7.43
C ASN A 75 -18.46 -1.17 -6.08
N GLY A 76 -18.46 -2.50 -6.08
CA GLY A 76 -18.35 -3.31 -4.88
C GLY A 76 -19.69 -3.64 -4.21
N LEU A 77 -20.83 -3.28 -4.81
CA LEU A 77 -22.15 -3.58 -4.26
C LEU A 77 -22.44 -5.08 -4.34
N THR A 78 -22.15 -5.69 -5.49
CA THR A 78 -22.28 -7.13 -5.68
C THR A 78 -21.01 -7.76 -6.21
N TRP A 79 -20.81 -9.04 -5.89
CA TRP A 79 -19.60 -9.77 -6.25
C TRP A 79 -19.93 -11.11 -6.89
N LYS A 80 -19.23 -11.42 -7.97
CA LYS A 80 -19.34 -12.69 -8.69
C LYS A 80 -17.99 -13.40 -8.67
N ARG A 81 -17.98 -14.68 -8.31
CA ARG A 81 -16.81 -15.54 -8.43
C ARG A 81 -16.53 -15.85 -9.90
N VAL A 82 -15.28 -15.64 -10.30
CA VAL A 82 -14.77 -15.98 -11.64
C VAL A 82 -13.62 -16.95 -11.46
N ASN A 83 -13.78 -18.16 -11.96
CA ASN A 83 -12.71 -19.15 -11.94
C ASN A 83 -11.66 -18.79 -12.99
N THR A 84 -10.41 -19.01 -12.64
CA THR A 84 -9.27 -18.70 -13.49
C THR A 84 -8.46 -19.97 -13.78
N PRO A 85 -7.77 -20.04 -14.93
CA PRO A 85 -6.79 -21.08 -15.15
C PRO A 85 -5.71 -21.08 -14.06
N VAL A 86 -5.21 -22.25 -13.71
CA VAL A 86 -4.11 -22.39 -12.75
C VAL A 86 -2.94 -21.52 -13.18
N GLY A 87 -2.42 -20.76 -12.24
CA GLY A 87 -1.26 -19.91 -12.48
C GLY A 87 -1.56 -18.53 -13.05
N MET A 88 -2.80 -18.06 -12.99
CA MET A 88 -3.07 -16.65 -13.29
C MET A 88 -2.36 -15.73 -12.29
N PRO A 89 -1.85 -14.59 -12.79
CA PRO A 89 -1.18 -13.63 -11.94
C PRO A 89 -2.15 -12.98 -10.95
N PHE A 90 -1.68 -12.80 -9.74
CA PHE A 90 -2.39 -12.10 -8.69
C PHE A 90 -2.09 -10.61 -8.71
N ALA A 91 -3.09 -9.82 -8.33
CA ALA A 91 -2.95 -8.39 -8.11
C ALA A 91 -2.23 -7.66 -9.24
N ASP A 92 -2.37 -8.17 -10.44
CA ASP A 92 -1.79 -7.54 -11.61
C ASP A 92 -2.61 -6.33 -11.97
N ARG A 93 -1.92 -5.28 -12.34
CA ARG A 93 -2.53 -4.11 -12.93
C ARG A 93 -2.44 -4.19 -14.44
N GLN A 94 -3.52 -3.84 -15.11
CA GLN A 94 -3.51 -3.70 -16.56
C GLN A 94 -2.78 -2.41 -16.93
N SER A 95 -1.79 -2.52 -17.80
CA SER A 95 -1.12 -1.35 -18.37
C SER A 95 -2.10 -0.54 -19.20
N PRO A 96 -2.21 0.77 -18.99
CA PRO A 96 -3.01 1.63 -19.85
C PRO A 96 -2.41 1.79 -21.25
N VAL A 97 -1.13 1.48 -21.44
CA VAL A 97 -0.41 1.57 -22.71
C VAL A 97 -0.58 0.30 -23.54
N SER A 98 -0.04 -0.82 -23.06
CA SER A 98 -0.04 -2.08 -23.80
C SER A 98 -1.31 -2.91 -23.61
N LYS A 99 -2.14 -2.59 -22.62
CA LYS A 99 -3.27 -3.40 -22.16
C LYS A 99 -2.89 -4.77 -21.61
N GLU A 100 -1.61 -5.04 -21.45
CA GLU A 100 -1.10 -6.24 -20.80
C GLU A 100 -1.22 -6.14 -19.28
N TYR A 101 -1.32 -7.28 -18.61
CA TYR A 101 -1.29 -7.31 -17.16
C TYR A 101 0.15 -7.38 -16.68
N ILE A 102 0.50 -6.49 -15.76
CA ILE A 102 1.85 -6.33 -15.21
C ILE A 102 1.82 -6.63 -13.72
N ARG A 103 2.68 -7.53 -13.32
CA ARG A 103 2.96 -7.88 -11.94
C ARG A 103 4.45 -7.74 -11.66
N VAL A 104 4.80 -7.16 -10.53
CA VAL A 104 6.15 -7.19 -10.01
C VAL A 104 6.15 -8.00 -8.73
N THR A 105 7.00 -8.99 -8.66
CA THR A 105 7.04 -9.94 -7.54
C THR A 105 8.46 -10.36 -7.22
N HIS A 106 8.65 -10.76 -5.98
CA HIS A 106 9.86 -11.41 -5.52
C HIS A 106 9.72 -12.94 -5.66
N MET A 107 10.75 -13.55 -6.16
CA MET A 107 10.90 -15.00 -6.19
C MET A 107 12.03 -15.39 -5.22
N PRO A 108 11.74 -16.13 -4.14
CA PRO A 108 12.74 -16.46 -3.11
C PRO A 108 14.00 -17.10 -3.70
N GLY A 109 15.16 -16.56 -3.36
CA GLY A 109 16.45 -17.02 -3.86
C GLY A 109 16.76 -16.68 -5.33
N MET A 110 15.84 -16.02 -6.04
CA MET A 110 16.00 -15.70 -7.46
C MET A 110 16.01 -14.19 -7.75
N GLY A 111 15.42 -13.37 -6.86
CA GLY A 111 15.36 -11.92 -7.01
C GLY A 111 13.98 -11.40 -7.37
N VAL A 112 13.95 -10.20 -7.95
CA VAL A 112 12.72 -9.47 -8.32
C VAL A 112 12.47 -9.59 -9.82
N TYR A 113 11.21 -9.87 -10.17
CA TYR A 113 10.78 -10.09 -11.54
C TYR A 113 9.55 -9.27 -11.88
N CYS A 114 9.52 -8.74 -13.10
CA CYS A 114 8.32 -8.26 -13.75
C CYS A 114 7.76 -9.40 -14.61
N ILE A 115 6.50 -9.73 -14.39
CA ILE A 115 5.75 -10.72 -15.17
C ILE A 115 4.70 -9.96 -15.96
N ARG A 116 4.74 -10.07 -17.28
CA ARG A 116 3.77 -9.49 -18.19
C ARG A 116 2.95 -10.60 -18.84
N THR A 117 1.64 -10.41 -18.89
CA THR A 117 0.73 -11.36 -19.54
C THR A 117 0.41 -10.84 -20.94
N VAL A 118 1.15 -11.36 -21.92
CA VAL A 118 1.05 -10.95 -23.33
C VAL A 118 -0.20 -11.56 -23.95
N GLY A 119 -1.00 -10.75 -24.63
CA GLY A 119 -2.24 -11.21 -25.27
C GLY A 119 -3.41 -11.42 -24.30
N GLY A 120 -3.38 -10.75 -23.14
CA GLY A 120 -4.44 -10.81 -22.13
C GLY A 120 -4.26 -11.96 -21.13
N LEU A 121 -5.26 -12.17 -20.29
CA LEU A 121 -5.20 -13.10 -19.15
C LEU A 121 -4.95 -14.56 -19.54
N ASN A 122 -5.32 -14.95 -20.74
CA ASN A 122 -5.13 -16.32 -21.28
C ASN A 122 -3.92 -16.43 -22.21
N GLY A 123 -3.14 -15.34 -22.36
CA GLY A 123 -1.98 -15.29 -23.23
C GLY A 123 -0.70 -15.84 -22.62
N GLY A 124 0.37 -15.73 -23.37
CA GLY A 124 1.71 -16.08 -22.91
C GLY A 124 2.21 -15.15 -21.80
N ARG A 125 3.34 -15.52 -21.20
CA ARG A 125 4.00 -14.71 -20.18
C ARG A 125 5.38 -14.29 -20.65
N SER A 126 5.72 -13.04 -20.43
CA SER A 126 7.09 -12.54 -20.48
C SER A 126 7.58 -12.30 -19.06
N ILE A 127 8.75 -12.83 -18.74
CA ILE A 127 9.35 -12.74 -17.41
C ILE A 127 10.66 -11.97 -17.54
N ILE A 128 10.74 -10.84 -16.89
CA ILE A 128 11.87 -9.91 -16.96
C ILE A 128 12.47 -9.79 -15.57
N LYS A 129 13.75 -10.07 -15.43
CA LYS A 129 14.46 -9.90 -14.16
C LYS A 129 14.74 -8.42 -13.91
N ILE A 130 14.35 -7.93 -12.74
CA ILE A 130 14.54 -6.53 -12.32
C ILE A 130 15.82 -6.39 -11.47
N ALA A 131 15.97 -7.27 -10.48
CA ALA A 131 17.06 -7.20 -9.52
C ALA A 131 17.39 -8.57 -8.92
N GLU A 132 18.62 -8.72 -8.46
CA GLU A 132 19.10 -9.91 -7.75
C GLU A 132 18.69 -9.93 -6.26
N THR A 133 18.33 -8.79 -5.71
CA THR A 133 18.03 -8.62 -4.28
C THR A 133 16.66 -9.17 -3.91
N ASN A 134 16.54 -9.67 -2.70
CA ASN A 134 15.25 -10.02 -2.12
C ASN A 134 14.50 -8.75 -1.74
N SER A 135 13.52 -8.38 -2.54
CA SER A 135 12.64 -7.24 -2.27
C SER A 135 11.21 -7.72 -2.11
N ILE A 136 10.52 -7.17 -1.13
CA ILE A 136 9.12 -7.50 -0.85
C ILE A 136 8.26 -6.36 -1.37
N MET A 137 7.34 -6.65 -2.27
CA MET A 137 6.33 -5.76 -2.80
C MET A 137 4.98 -6.21 -2.26
N VAL A 138 4.37 -5.37 -1.44
CA VAL A 138 3.06 -5.66 -0.81
C VAL A 138 1.89 -4.98 -1.52
N LYS A 139 2.20 -4.15 -2.50
CA LYS A 139 1.21 -3.39 -3.27
C LYS A 139 1.43 -3.58 -4.77
N PRO A 140 0.35 -3.52 -5.57
CA PRO A 140 0.45 -3.60 -7.02
C PRO A 140 1.20 -2.39 -7.60
N PRO A 141 1.66 -2.49 -8.86
CA PRO A 141 2.22 -1.38 -9.61
C PRO A 141 1.27 -0.18 -9.66
N VAL A 142 1.84 1.02 -9.60
CA VAL A 142 1.13 2.29 -9.82
C VAL A 142 1.54 2.84 -11.18
N PHE A 143 0.56 3.20 -12.01
CA PHE A 143 0.80 3.84 -13.30
C PHE A 143 0.61 5.34 -13.14
N ILE A 144 1.61 6.11 -13.50
CA ILE A 144 1.64 7.57 -13.41
C ILE A 144 1.92 8.18 -14.79
N GLN A 145 1.81 9.48 -14.91
CA GLN A 145 2.08 10.21 -16.17
C GLN A 145 1.26 9.62 -17.33
N GLU A 146 -0.05 9.50 -17.14
CA GLU A 146 -0.97 8.88 -18.11
C GLU A 146 -0.59 7.43 -18.47
N GLY A 147 0.04 6.73 -17.53
CA GLY A 147 0.43 5.33 -17.70
C GLY A 147 1.78 5.09 -18.37
N LYS A 148 2.51 6.15 -18.74
CA LYS A 148 3.82 6.02 -19.37
C LYS A 148 4.91 5.54 -18.42
N ARG A 149 4.71 5.74 -17.12
CA ARG A 149 5.65 5.29 -16.10
C ARG A 149 4.98 4.35 -15.12
N ILE A 150 5.68 3.27 -14.78
CA ILE A 150 5.27 2.30 -13.76
C ILE A 150 6.16 2.50 -12.54
N VAL A 151 5.53 2.59 -11.36
CA VAL A 151 6.23 2.70 -10.08
C VAL A 151 5.79 1.56 -9.18
N VAL A 152 6.73 0.83 -8.60
CA VAL A 152 6.48 -0.26 -7.66
C VAL A 152 7.22 0.00 -6.37
N ALA A 153 6.48 0.16 -5.29
CA ALA A 153 7.07 0.33 -3.98
C ALA A 153 7.52 -1.00 -3.39
N ALA A 154 8.68 -1.00 -2.78
CA ALA A 154 9.33 -2.19 -2.23
C ALA A 154 10.09 -1.90 -0.94
N HIS A 155 10.32 -2.94 -0.15
CA HIS A 155 11.27 -2.97 0.96
C HIS A 155 11.97 -4.32 0.96
N GLY A 156 13.04 -4.52 1.75
CA GLY A 156 13.67 -5.84 1.85
C GLY A 156 15.16 -5.77 2.17
N ASP A 157 15.89 -6.76 1.66
CA ASP A 157 17.31 -6.98 1.94
C ASP A 157 18.19 -5.92 1.25
N VAL A 158 18.12 -4.72 1.76
CA VAL A 158 18.97 -3.59 1.38
C VAL A 158 19.65 -3.02 2.62
N THR A 159 20.80 -2.43 2.42
CA THR A 159 21.52 -1.72 3.50
C THR A 159 21.63 -0.25 3.12
N PRO A 160 21.16 0.66 3.98
CA PRO A 160 20.39 0.44 5.20
C PRO A 160 19.00 -0.14 4.92
N LYS A 161 18.38 -0.80 5.93
CA LYS A 161 17.00 -1.31 5.81
C LYS A 161 16.02 -0.14 5.59
N GLY A 162 15.18 -0.26 4.59
CA GLY A 162 14.26 0.82 4.24
C GLY A 162 13.38 0.50 3.05
N CYS A 163 12.67 1.53 2.61
CA CYS A 163 11.79 1.49 1.45
C CYS A 163 12.44 2.14 0.24
N TYR A 164 12.04 1.73 -0.93
CA TYR A 164 12.49 2.26 -2.22
C TYR A 164 11.45 1.92 -3.29
N THR A 165 11.68 2.40 -4.50
CA THR A 165 10.85 2.07 -5.65
C THR A 165 11.67 1.49 -6.78
N TYR A 166 11.02 0.63 -7.57
CA TYR A 166 11.44 0.31 -8.92
C TYR A 166 10.58 1.10 -9.89
N VAL A 167 11.20 1.68 -10.90
CA VAL A 167 10.58 2.57 -11.89
C VAL A 167 10.89 2.06 -13.28
N SER A 168 9.88 2.00 -14.14
CA SER A 168 9.98 1.65 -15.55
C SER A 168 9.31 2.72 -16.41
N ASP A 169 10.01 3.14 -17.48
CA ASP A 169 9.52 4.11 -18.48
C ASP A 169 9.16 3.46 -19.82
N ASP A 170 9.23 2.14 -19.90
CA ASP A 170 9.04 1.35 -21.12
C ASP A 170 8.08 0.17 -20.91
N ASP A 171 7.04 0.42 -20.14
CA ASP A 171 5.97 -0.54 -19.86
C ASP A 171 6.45 -1.84 -19.22
N GLY A 172 7.47 -1.75 -18.35
CA GLY A 172 7.97 -2.87 -17.56
C GLY A 172 9.09 -3.69 -18.22
N LEU A 173 9.67 -3.21 -19.33
CA LEU A 173 10.76 -3.91 -20.01
C LEU A 173 12.12 -3.65 -19.34
N THR A 174 12.38 -2.42 -18.91
CA THR A 174 13.57 -2.08 -18.14
C THR A 174 13.21 -1.33 -16.85
N TRP A 175 14.08 -1.42 -15.84
CA TRP A 175 13.78 -0.93 -14.51
C TRP A 175 14.98 -0.22 -13.89
N LYS A 176 14.70 0.82 -13.13
CA LYS A 176 15.66 1.54 -12.29
C LYS A 176 15.19 1.50 -10.85
N ARG A 177 16.12 1.43 -9.92
CA ARG A 177 15.81 1.52 -8.48
C ARG A 177 16.12 2.93 -7.98
N SER A 178 15.23 3.45 -7.11
CA SER A 178 15.44 4.73 -6.42
C SER A 178 16.50 4.64 -5.33
N ASN A 179 16.78 5.78 -4.67
CA ASN A 179 17.42 5.81 -3.37
C ASN A 179 16.57 5.05 -2.34
N ILE A 180 17.21 4.66 -1.24
CA ILE A 180 16.56 4.01 -0.10
C ILE A 180 16.19 5.10 0.89
N VAL A 181 14.96 5.08 1.38
CA VAL A 181 14.47 5.90 2.49
C VAL A 181 14.35 5.06 3.76
N THR A 182 14.81 5.60 4.87
CA THR A 182 14.83 4.92 6.17
C THR A 182 14.08 5.72 7.20
N THR A 183 13.76 5.10 8.31
CA THR A 183 13.14 5.76 9.46
C THR A 183 13.98 5.52 10.70
N PRO A 184 13.92 6.40 11.72
CA PRO A 184 14.58 6.18 12.97
C PRO A 184 14.12 4.87 13.64
N ASN A 185 15.00 4.26 14.40
CA ASN A 185 14.63 3.16 15.28
C ASN A 185 13.72 3.65 16.40
N HIS A 186 12.85 2.78 16.88
CA HIS A 186 12.04 3.07 18.06
C HIS A 186 12.93 3.01 19.29
N GLU A 187 12.98 4.10 20.01
CA GLU A 187 13.70 4.23 21.28
C GLU A 187 12.69 4.17 22.43
N GLY A 188 12.36 3.10 22.96
CA GLY A 188 11.44 2.73 24.07
C GLY A 188 10.82 3.79 25.00
N GLY A 189 10.89 5.06 24.67
CA GLY A 189 10.50 6.22 25.47
C GLY A 189 9.24 6.98 25.02
N GLY A 190 8.55 6.53 24.00
CA GLY A 190 7.38 7.21 23.46
C GLY A 190 6.09 6.95 24.24
N PHE A 191 4.97 7.36 23.65
CA PHE A 191 3.62 7.23 24.21
C PHE A 191 3.25 5.78 24.52
N HIS A 192 3.73 4.85 23.72
CA HIS A 192 3.59 3.41 23.91
C HIS A 192 4.92 2.79 24.35
N LYS A 193 5.05 2.60 25.62
CA LYS A 193 6.19 1.91 26.24
C LYS A 193 6.07 0.41 25.97
N GLY A 194 6.79 -0.08 25.00
CA GLY A 194 6.81 -1.51 24.69
C GLY A 194 8.00 -1.87 23.80
N ILE A 195 8.35 -3.15 23.80
CA ILE A 195 9.36 -3.66 22.88
C ILE A 195 8.71 -3.69 21.49
N ARG A 196 9.32 -2.99 20.54
CA ARG A 196 8.89 -2.97 19.15
C ARG A 196 10.00 -3.48 18.25
N TRP A 197 9.61 -4.11 17.17
CA TRP A 197 10.58 -4.53 16.19
C TRP A 197 11.08 -3.32 15.40
N ASN A 198 12.39 -3.14 15.39
CA ASN A 198 13.04 -2.09 14.61
C ASN A 198 13.39 -2.63 13.22
N HIS A 199 12.43 -2.62 12.32
CA HIS A 199 12.61 -3.03 10.93
C HIS A 199 13.04 -1.88 10.01
N GLY A 200 13.12 -0.65 10.53
CA GLY A 200 13.19 0.54 9.72
C GLY A 200 11.85 0.82 9.03
N ALA A 201 11.90 1.39 7.83
CA ALA A 201 10.75 1.58 6.98
C ALA A 201 10.44 0.29 6.22
N VAL A 202 9.19 -0.17 6.26
CA VAL A 202 8.71 -1.37 5.56
C VAL A 202 7.31 -1.17 4.97
N GLU A 203 6.91 -2.07 4.07
CA GLU A 203 5.57 -2.16 3.51
C GLU A 203 5.03 -0.82 2.98
N PRO A 204 5.77 -0.18 2.08
CA PRO A 204 5.38 1.13 1.55
C PRO A 204 4.16 1.04 0.65
N THR A 205 3.39 2.12 0.62
CA THR A 205 2.38 2.38 -0.40
C THR A 205 2.67 3.73 -1.06
N VAL A 206 2.38 3.85 -2.36
CA VAL A 206 2.68 5.06 -3.15
C VAL A 206 1.45 5.47 -3.94
N ILE A 207 1.18 6.77 -3.97
CA ILE A 207 0.17 7.36 -4.86
C ILE A 207 0.74 8.59 -5.57
N GLU A 208 0.16 8.93 -6.71
CA GLU A 208 0.37 10.20 -7.40
C GLU A 208 -0.61 11.24 -6.85
N LEU A 209 -0.08 12.38 -6.44
CA LEU A 209 -0.86 13.51 -5.98
C LEU A 209 -1.34 14.35 -7.17
N LYS A 210 -2.32 15.22 -6.94
CA LYS A 210 -2.87 16.11 -7.98
C LYS A 210 -1.86 17.07 -8.60
N ASP A 211 -0.79 17.37 -7.87
CA ASP A 211 0.30 18.23 -8.32
C ASP A 211 1.41 17.47 -9.07
N GLY A 212 1.24 16.16 -9.29
CA GLY A 212 2.18 15.30 -9.99
C GLY A 212 3.30 14.73 -9.12
N ARG A 213 3.41 15.15 -7.86
CA ARG A 213 4.35 14.52 -6.93
C ARG A 213 3.87 13.13 -6.54
N LEU A 214 4.80 12.25 -6.22
CA LEU A 214 4.48 10.99 -5.56
C LEU A 214 4.59 11.14 -4.06
N TRP A 215 3.68 10.50 -3.36
CA TRP A 215 3.65 10.39 -1.92
C TRP A 215 3.78 8.93 -1.51
N MET A 216 4.79 8.63 -0.70
CA MET A 216 5.02 7.31 -0.11
C MET A 216 4.68 7.38 1.37
N ILE A 217 3.84 6.47 1.85
CA ILE A 217 3.63 6.21 3.28
C ILE A 217 4.20 4.83 3.61
N MET A 218 4.88 4.73 4.74
CA MET A 218 5.61 3.54 5.17
C MET A 218 5.17 3.11 6.56
N ARG A 219 5.04 1.80 6.74
CA ARG A 219 4.93 1.20 8.07
C ARG A 219 6.26 1.37 8.80
N THR A 220 6.18 1.68 10.09
CA THR A 220 7.33 1.85 10.97
C THR A 220 7.07 1.19 12.32
N SER A 221 8.09 1.13 13.16
CA SER A 221 7.97 0.81 14.59
C SER A 221 7.69 2.03 15.46
N GLN A 222 7.54 3.22 14.84
CA GLN A 222 7.18 4.46 15.52
C GLN A 222 5.68 4.51 15.84
N ASP A 223 5.21 5.58 16.47
CA ASP A 223 3.79 5.79 16.74
C ASP A 223 3.02 6.24 15.51
N TYR A 224 3.72 6.77 14.51
CA TYR A 224 3.17 7.28 13.27
C TYR A 224 3.71 6.50 12.08
N HIS A 225 2.92 6.43 11.01
CA HIS A 225 3.49 6.15 9.71
C HIS A 225 4.47 7.26 9.35
N TYR A 226 5.49 6.93 8.59
CA TYR A 226 6.39 7.92 8.02
C TYR A 226 6.06 8.13 6.55
N GLU A 227 6.41 9.30 6.06
CA GLU A 227 6.18 9.71 4.69
C GLU A 227 7.44 10.22 4.01
N ALA A 228 7.48 10.09 2.70
CA ALA A 228 8.45 10.70 1.81
C ALA A 228 7.78 11.15 0.52
N PHE A 229 8.38 12.10 -0.18
CA PHE A 229 7.87 12.64 -1.43
C PHE A 229 8.89 12.51 -2.54
N SER A 230 8.41 12.33 -3.76
CA SER A 230 9.23 12.32 -4.97
C SER A 230 8.66 13.34 -5.97
N GLU A 231 9.54 14.15 -6.55
CA GLU A 231 9.22 15.15 -7.57
C GLU A 231 9.61 14.68 -8.99
N ASP A 232 10.32 13.56 -9.09
CA ASP A 232 10.84 13.01 -10.34
C ASP A 232 10.20 11.68 -10.74
N GLY A 233 9.01 11.42 -10.20
CA GLY A 233 8.23 10.21 -10.53
C GLY A 233 8.81 8.94 -9.94
N GLY A 234 9.37 9.00 -8.73
CA GLY A 234 9.78 7.85 -7.95
C GLY A 234 11.23 7.42 -8.12
N LEU A 235 12.06 8.21 -8.81
CA LEU A 235 13.49 7.92 -8.96
C LEU A 235 14.30 8.39 -7.74
N THR A 236 13.90 9.52 -7.16
CA THR A 236 14.46 10.00 -5.90
C THR A 236 13.35 10.36 -4.91
N TRP A 237 13.61 10.07 -3.65
CA TRP A 237 12.71 10.34 -2.54
C TRP A 237 13.38 11.28 -1.53
N SER A 238 12.60 12.17 -0.97
CA SER A 238 13.02 13.06 0.11
C SER A 238 13.44 12.29 1.36
N GLU A 239 14.05 12.97 2.31
CA GLU A 239 14.14 12.47 3.67
C GLU A 239 12.76 12.15 4.22
N THR A 240 12.71 11.16 5.12
CA THR A 240 11.46 10.73 5.76
C THR A 240 11.12 11.64 6.93
N ARG A 241 9.83 11.81 7.16
CA ARG A 241 9.30 12.49 8.34
C ARG A 241 8.04 11.79 8.84
N PRO A 242 7.65 11.98 10.12
CA PRO A 242 6.37 11.47 10.60
C PRO A 242 5.22 12.02 9.75
N SER A 243 4.31 11.16 9.33
CA SER A 243 3.07 11.57 8.70
C SER A 243 2.05 12.01 9.75
N PRO A 244 0.95 12.70 9.37
CA PRO A 244 -0.13 13.02 10.30
C PRO A 244 -0.96 11.80 10.74
N PHE A 245 -0.67 10.60 10.20
CA PHE A 245 -1.44 9.40 10.48
C PHE A 245 -0.79 8.57 11.58
N TYR A 246 -1.53 8.41 12.66
CA TYR A 246 -1.17 7.46 13.69
C TYR A 246 -1.30 6.04 13.18
N GLY A 247 -0.30 5.22 13.41
CA GLY A 247 -0.31 3.85 12.92
C GLY A 247 0.89 3.06 13.40
N THR A 248 0.78 2.50 14.59
CA THR A 248 1.85 1.66 15.15
C THR A 248 1.83 0.28 14.51
N ILE A 249 2.92 -0.10 13.85
CA ILE A 249 3.15 -1.46 13.32
C ILE A 249 2.01 -1.94 12.39
N THR A 250 1.32 -1.02 11.71
CA THR A 250 0.25 -1.34 10.75
C THR A 250 0.68 -1.02 9.33
N MET A 251 0.27 -1.86 8.38
CA MET A 251 0.55 -1.62 6.97
C MET A 251 -0.36 -0.51 6.44
N PRO A 252 0.18 0.59 5.90
CA PRO A 252 -0.63 1.62 5.28
C PRO A 252 -1.27 1.12 3.99
N THR A 253 -2.44 1.64 3.67
CA THR A 253 -3.12 1.38 2.39
C THR A 253 -3.72 2.69 1.87
N MET A 254 -3.40 3.04 0.64
CA MET A 254 -3.93 4.19 -0.08
C MET A 254 -4.53 3.75 -1.41
#